data_d7a3913b5bf839c49774ff8de9810427
#
_entry.id   d7a3913b5bf839c49774ff8de9810427
#
_cell.length_a   1.000
_cell.length_b   1.000
_cell.length_c   1.000
_cell.angle_alpha   90.00
_cell.angle_beta   90.00
_cell.angle_gamma   90.00
#
_symmetry.space_group_name_H-M   'P 1'
#
loop_
_entity.id
_entity.type
_entity.pdbx_description
1 polymer ?
#
loop_
_entity_poly.entity_id
_entity_poly.type
_entity_poly.pdbx_seq_one_letter_code
_entity_poly.pdbx_strand_id
1 'polypeptide(L)'
;MLMLVSYDVNTVNPAGRRRLRRIAKVCEDWGVRVQNSVFECTVDWGQWLALKAQLEAICEPTADSLRYYNLGNNYKEKVVHYGAKPTVDPAADTLIV
;
A
#
# COMPACT_ATOMS: atom_id res chain seq x y z
N MET A 1 -2.20 -13.52 -2.52
CA MET A 1 -3.38 -12.72 -2.09
C MET A 1 -3.15 -11.25 -2.36
N LEU A 2 -4.20 -10.51 -2.54
CA LEU A 2 -4.12 -9.06 -2.70
C LEU A 2 -4.33 -8.38 -1.36
N MET A 3 -3.32 -7.65 -0.91
CA MET A 3 -3.39 -6.80 0.28
C MET A 3 -3.49 -5.34 -0.15
N LEU A 4 -4.48 -4.65 0.37
CA LEU A 4 -4.57 -3.21 0.23
C LEU A 4 -3.96 -2.57 1.47
N VAL A 5 -3.00 -1.68 1.26
CA VAL A 5 -2.36 -0.90 2.32
C VAL A 5 -2.78 0.56 2.18
N SER A 6 -3.35 1.09 3.23
CA SER A 6 -3.74 2.50 3.32
C SER A 6 -3.01 3.12 4.51
N TYR A 7 -2.50 4.34 4.32
CA TYR A 7 -1.79 5.02 5.41
C TYR A 7 -2.20 6.48 5.50
N ASP A 8 -2.13 6.99 6.71
CA ASP A 8 -2.32 8.40 7.03
C ASP A 8 -1.22 8.79 8.01
N VAL A 9 -0.27 9.61 7.54
CA VAL A 9 0.92 9.99 8.29
C VAL A 9 0.83 11.47 8.66
N ASN A 10 1.06 11.76 9.93
CA ASN A 10 1.12 13.15 10.41
C ASN A 10 2.37 13.83 9.86
N THR A 11 2.17 14.84 9.02
CA THR A 11 3.25 15.56 8.31
C THR A 11 3.47 16.97 8.81
N VAL A 12 3.02 17.27 10.03
CA VAL A 12 3.14 18.62 10.63
C VAL A 12 4.62 19.01 10.81
N ASN A 13 5.49 18.03 11.07
CA ASN A 13 6.92 18.29 11.28
C ASN A 13 7.77 17.50 10.26
N PRO A 14 9.10 17.84 10.16
CA PRO A 14 9.99 17.17 9.20
C PRO A 14 10.12 15.65 9.42
N ALA A 15 10.06 15.19 10.67
CA ALA A 15 10.14 13.76 10.97
C ALA A 15 8.94 13.00 10.38
N GLY A 16 7.74 13.58 10.48
CA GLY A 16 6.54 13.01 9.87
C GLY A 16 6.61 12.95 8.35
N ARG A 17 7.12 14.01 7.72
CA ARG A 17 7.32 14.02 6.28
C ARG A 17 8.33 12.96 5.82
N ARG A 18 9.36 12.71 6.62
CA ARG A 18 10.34 11.65 6.35
C ARG A 18 9.71 10.26 6.49
N ARG A 19 8.88 10.05 7.53
CA ARG A 19 8.15 8.79 7.69
C ARG A 19 7.22 8.53 6.49
N LEU A 20 6.51 9.54 6.03
CA LEU A 20 5.63 9.43 4.86
C LEU A 20 6.41 8.95 3.63
N ARG A 21 7.57 9.56 3.33
CA ARG A 21 8.40 9.15 2.20
C ARG A 21 8.88 7.71 2.34
N ARG A 22 9.28 7.30 3.54
CA ARG A 22 9.78 5.94 3.79
C ARG A 22 8.67 4.91 3.66
N ILE A 23 7.48 5.20 4.19
CA ILE A 23 6.31 4.31 4.06
C ILE A 23 5.94 4.16 2.59
N ALA A 24 5.85 5.26 1.85
CA ALA A 24 5.55 5.22 0.43
C ALA A 24 6.58 4.41 -0.36
N LYS A 25 7.87 4.57 -0.04
CA LYS A 25 8.94 3.82 -0.71
C LYS A 25 8.82 2.32 -0.47
N VAL A 26 8.53 1.90 0.75
CA VAL A 26 8.31 0.48 1.05
C VAL A 26 7.12 -0.05 0.26
N CYS A 27 6.01 0.69 0.25
CA CYS A 27 4.83 0.28 -0.52
C CYS A 27 5.13 0.20 -2.03
N GLU A 28 5.91 1.12 -2.58
CA GLU A 28 6.33 1.10 -3.99
C GLU A 28 7.17 -0.14 -4.32
N ASP A 29 8.00 -0.59 -3.39
CA ASP A 29 8.81 -1.78 -3.57
C ASP A 29 7.98 -3.07 -3.61
N TRP A 30 6.80 -3.07 -3.00
CA TRP A 30 5.97 -4.26 -2.83
C TRP A 30 4.70 -4.27 -3.69
N GLY A 31 4.27 -3.13 -4.19
CA GLY A 31 2.98 -3.05 -4.86
C GLY A 31 2.83 -1.87 -5.79
N VAL A 32 1.58 -1.58 -6.12
CA VAL A 32 1.19 -0.55 -7.09
C VAL A 32 0.37 0.52 -6.39
N ARG A 33 0.77 1.77 -6.54
CA ARG A 33 0.00 2.90 -6.03
C ARG A 33 -1.27 3.07 -6.86
N VAL A 34 -2.42 3.03 -6.21
CA VAL A 34 -3.73 3.22 -6.85
C VAL A 34 -4.37 4.54 -6.47
N GLN A 35 -4.03 5.08 -5.31
CA GLN A 35 -4.38 6.43 -4.85
C GLN A 35 -3.20 6.97 -4.04
N ASN A 36 -3.25 8.26 -3.65
CA ASN A 36 -2.09 8.91 -3.02
C ASN A 36 -1.50 8.12 -1.84
N SER A 37 -2.36 7.58 -0.97
CA SER A 37 -1.93 6.84 0.22
C SER A 37 -2.51 5.43 0.24
N VAL A 38 -2.76 4.85 -0.94
CA VAL A 38 -3.33 3.52 -1.09
C VAL A 38 -2.53 2.73 -2.11
N PHE A 39 -2.06 1.56 -1.69
CA PHE A 39 -1.32 0.63 -2.52
C PHE A 39 -1.99 -0.74 -2.53
N GLU A 40 -1.94 -1.39 -3.68
CA GLU A 40 -2.34 -2.78 -3.84
C GLU A 40 -1.10 -3.65 -4.01
N CYS A 41 -0.93 -4.65 -3.14
CA CYS A 41 0.25 -5.50 -3.10
C CYS A 41 -0.17 -6.96 -3.27
N THR A 42 0.29 -7.60 -4.34
CA THR A 42 0.09 -9.03 -4.54
C THR A 42 1.24 -9.78 -3.85
N VAL A 43 0.92 -10.48 -2.78
CA VAL A 43 1.91 -11.11 -1.90
C VAL A 43 1.40 -12.47 -1.41
N ASP A 44 2.32 -13.36 -1.08
CA ASP A 44 2.02 -14.52 -0.27
C ASP A 44 2.06 -14.16 1.22
N TRP A 45 1.76 -15.11 2.09
CA TRP A 45 1.69 -14.83 3.53
C TRP A 45 3.05 -14.44 4.12
N GLY A 46 4.12 -15.09 3.70
CA GLY A 46 5.48 -14.76 4.17
C GLY A 46 5.91 -13.37 3.74
N GLN A 47 5.64 -13.02 2.48
CA GLN A 47 5.91 -11.68 1.94
C GLN A 47 5.08 -10.61 2.66
N TRP A 48 3.82 -10.93 2.96
CA TRP A 48 2.96 -10.01 3.72
C TRP A 48 3.53 -9.72 5.10
N LEU A 49 3.98 -10.74 5.82
CA LEU A 49 4.56 -10.54 7.15
C LEU A 49 5.82 -9.67 7.08
N ALA A 50 6.65 -9.83 6.05
CA ALA A 50 7.83 -8.99 5.85
C ALA A 50 7.45 -7.54 5.54
N LEU A 51 6.50 -7.33 4.64
CA LEU A 51 5.99 -5.99 4.30
C LEU A 51 5.41 -5.29 5.54
N LYS A 52 4.56 -5.99 6.26
CA LYS A 52 3.92 -5.47 7.48
C LYS A 52 4.98 -5.06 8.52
N ALA A 53 6.00 -5.88 8.73
CA ALA A 53 7.07 -5.58 9.67
C ALA A 53 7.85 -4.32 9.26
N GLN A 54 8.14 -4.15 7.97
CA GLN A 54 8.84 -2.96 7.46
C GLN A 54 8.01 -1.69 7.67
N LEU A 55 6.72 -1.75 7.38
CA LEU A 55 5.83 -0.59 7.54
C LEU A 55 5.70 -0.20 9.02
N GLU A 56 5.50 -1.17 9.90
CA GLU A 56 5.30 -0.92 11.33
C GLU A 56 6.58 -0.46 12.02
N ALA A 57 7.75 -0.81 11.49
CA ALA A 57 9.02 -0.29 11.98
C ALA A 57 9.21 1.22 11.70
N ILE A 58 8.57 1.75 10.66
CA ILE A 58 8.65 3.16 10.30
C ILE A 58 7.56 3.98 11.00
N CYS A 59 6.35 3.44 11.06
CA CYS A 59 5.17 4.12 11.57
C CYS A 59 5.35 4.55 13.02
N GLU A 60 4.88 5.76 13.34
CA GLU A 60 4.75 6.24 14.72
C GLU A 60 3.28 6.08 15.14
N PRO A 61 2.95 5.04 15.93
CA PRO A 61 1.54 4.70 16.17
C PRO A 61 0.77 5.75 16.98
N THR A 62 1.47 6.69 17.63
CA THR A 62 0.81 7.79 18.33
C THR A 62 0.48 8.97 17.43
N ALA A 63 0.98 9.00 16.20
CA ALA A 63 0.82 10.09 15.25
C ALA A 63 0.28 9.65 13.90
N ASP A 64 0.55 8.41 13.50
CA ASP A 64 0.26 7.88 12.16
C ASP A 64 -0.71 6.72 12.25
N SER A 65 -1.35 6.39 11.11
CA SER A 65 -2.22 5.23 10.98
C SER A 65 -1.80 4.39 9.78
N LEU A 66 -1.77 3.08 9.96
CA LEU A 66 -1.68 2.09 8.88
C LEU A 66 -2.94 1.23 8.92
N ARG A 67 -3.45 0.92 7.74
CA ARG A 67 -4.65 0.10 7.62
C ARG A 67 -4.46 -0.92 6.51
N TYR A 68 -4.83 -2.17 6.79
CA TYR A 68 -4.63 -3.28 5.87
C TYR A 68 -5.95 -3.96 5.58
N TYR A 69 -6.18 -4.28 4.31
CA TYR A 69 -7.35 -5.02 3.88
C TYR A 69 -6.89 -6.24 3.11
N ASN A 70 -7.23 -7.42 3.59
CA ASN A 70 -6.94 -8.66 2.87
C ASN A 70 -8.12 -8.96 1.93
N LEU A 71 -7.89 -8.81 0.64
CA LEU A 71 -8.90 -9.09 -0.39
C LEU A 71 -8.82 -10.53 -0.91
N GLY A 72 -7.88 -11.32 -0.37
CA GLY A 72 -7.77 -12.74 -0.70
C GLY A 72 -7.16 -13.00 -2.07
N ASN A 73 -7.33 -14.23 -2.54
CA ASN A 73 -6.81 -14.66 -3.82
C ASN A 73 -7.79 -14.38 -4.97
N ASN A 74 -9.07 -14.32 -4.68
CA ASN A 74 -10.13 -14.11 -5.67
C ASN A 74 -10.63 -12.66 -5.60
N TYR A 75 -9.76 -11.73 -5.95
CA TYR A 75 -10.01 -10.30 -5.74
C TYR A 75 -10.55 -9.55 -6.96
N LYS A 76 -10.62 -10.15 -8.14
CA LYS A 76 -10.95 -9.43 -9.39
C LYS A 76 -12.29 -8.72 -9.34
N GLU A 77 -13.29 -9.33 -8.70
CA GLU A 77 -14.62 -8.74 -8.55
C GLU A 77 -14.74 -7.84 -7.31
N LYS A 78 -13.72 -7.82 -6.45
CA LYS A 78 -13.72 -7.05 -5.21
C LYS A 78 -13.16 -5.64 -5.38
N VAL A 79 -12.50 -5.39 -6.51
CA VAL A 79 -11.92 -4.08 -6.82
C VAL A 79 -12.62 -3.55 -8.06
N VAL A 80 -13.31 -2.43 -7.91
CA VAL A 80 -13.96 -1.72 -9.01
C VAL A 80 -13.37 -0.33 -9.06
N HIS A 81 -12.77 0.01 -10.20
CA HIS A 81 -12.21 1.34 -10.42
C HIS A 81 -13.19 2.17 -11.25
N TYR A 82 -13.36 3.41 -10.84
CA TYR A 82 -14.09 4.43 -11.59
C TYR A 82 -13.32 5.74 -11.52
N GLY A 83 -13.01 6.30 -12.67
CA GLY A 83 -12.41 7.61 -12.73
C GLY A 83 -11.17 7.68 -13.64
N ALA A 84 -10.39 8.77 -13.48
CA ALA A 84 -9.37 9.18 -14.44
C ALA A 84 -8.04 8.43 -14.32
N LYS A 85 -7.74 7.78 -13.18
CA LYS A 85 -6.47 7.08 -13.02
C LYS A 85 -6.42 5.82 -13.86
N PRO A 86 -5.24 5.47 -14.41
CA PRO A 86 -5.10 4.22 -15.17
C PRO A 86 -5.43 3.00 -14.34
N THR A 87 -6.03 1.99 -14.97
CA THR A 87 -6.28 0.70 -14.34
C THR A 87 -5.02 -0.15 -14.44
N VAL A 88 -4.61 -0.72 -13.30
CA VAL A 88 -3.44 -1.60 -13.20
C VAL A 88 -3.87 -2.91 -12.57
N ASP A 89 -3.43 -4.05 -13.15
CA ASP A 89 -3.55 -5.35 -12.50
C ASP A 89 -2.22 -5.66 -11.81
N PRO A 90 -2.15 -5.66 -10.47
CA PRO A 90 -0.91 -5.90 -9.76
C PRO A 90 -0.30 -7.27 -10.02
N ALA A 91 -1.12 -8.25 -10.42
CA ALA A 91 -0.67 -9.62 -10.70
C ALA A 91 -0.10 -9.80 -12.11
N ALA A 92 -0.32 -8.84 -13.01
CA ALA A 92 0.03 -8.96 -14.42
C ALA A 92 1.41 -8.40 -14.77
N ASP A 93 2.12 -7.77 -13.85
CA ASP A 93 3.41 -7.09 -14.07
C ASP A 93 3.40 -6.07 -15.23
N THR A 94 2.22 -5.71 -15.71
CA THR A 94 2.05 -4.82 -16.85
C THR A 94 1.31 -3.57 -16.43
N LEU A 95 1.97 -2.44 -16.52
CA LEU A 95 1.32 -1.15 -16.34
C LEU A 95 0.60 -0.80 -17.64
N ILE A 96 -0.72 -0.72 -17.58
CA ILE A 96 -1.55 -0.26 -18.69
C ILE A 96 -1.77 1.23 -18.49
N VAL A 97 -1.19 1.99 -19.36
CA VAL A 97 -1.27 3.44 -19.32
C VAL A 97 -2.30 3.92 -20.34
#